data_210fef4d272abcca7387cfb3f6f7fc88
#
_entry.id   210fef4d272abcca7387cfb3f6f7fc88
#
_cell.length_a   1.000
_cell.length_b   1.000
_cell.length_c   1.000
_cell.angle_alpha   90.00
_cell.angle_beta   90.00
_cell.angle_gamma   90.00
#
_symmetry.space_group_name_H-M   'P 1'
#
loop_
_entity.id
_entity.type
_entity.pdbx_description
1 polymer ?
#
loop_
_entity_poly.entity_id
_entity_poly.type
_entity_poly.pdbx_seq_one_letter_code
_entity_poly.pdbx_strand_id
1 'polypeptide(L)' 'MKGKYSGLYELIEEDSEAGEYFDNLPEYVQESISAREENINSFASLRDYAENLMRDDE' A
#
# COMPACT_ATOMS: atom_id res chain seq x y z
N MET A 1 12.72 8.60 12.96
CA MET A 1 11.74 8.80 12.39
C MET A 1 10.94 7.67 12.09
N LYS A 2 9.80 7.77 12.09
CA LYS A 2 9.01 6.71 11.83
C LYS A 2 8.45 6.82 10.54
N GLY A 3 7.74 6.23 9.94
CA GLY A 3 7.12 6.41 8.70
C GLY A 3 7.71 5.64 7.58
N LYS A 4 8.83 5.01 7.81
CA LYS A 4 9.40 4.20 6.79
C LYS A 4 9.55 2.79 7.25
N TYR A 5 9.16 1.85 6.42
CA TYR A 5 9.28 0.44 6.72
C TYR A 5 10.06 -0.22 5.60
N SER A 6 10.48 -1.44 5.80
CA SER A 6 11.29 -2.11 4.80
C SER A 6 10.48 -2.51 3.58
N GLY A 7 9.18 -2.59 3.72
CA GLY A 7 8.36 -2.94 2.57
C GLY A 7 6.91 -2.97 2.93
N LEU A 8 6.10 -3.37 1.96
CA LEU A 8 4.65 -3.37 2.15
C LEU A 8 4.22 -4.23 3.33
N TYR A 9 4.77 -5.42 3.44
CA TYR A 9 4.28 -6.34 4.47
C TYR A 9 4.57 -5.82 5.85
N GLU A 10 5.73 -5.25 6.05
CA GLU A 10 6.04 -4.67 7.35
C GLU A 10 5.13 -3.47 7.62
N LEU A 11 4.87 -2.70 6.60
CA LEU A 11 4.03 -1.54 6.75
C LEU A 11 2.64 -1.92 7.23
N ILE A 12 2.00 -2.87 6.56
CA ILE A 12 0.64 -3.22 6.91
C ILE A 12 0.57 -3.98 8.23
N GLU A 13 1.67 -4.55 8.65
CA GLU A 13 1.71 -5.24 9.92
C GLU A 13 1.87 -4.26 11.08
N GLU A 14 2.73 -3.29 10.90
CA GLU A 14 3.04 -2.37 11.98
C GLU A 14 2.05 -1.22 12.05
N ASP A 15 1.54 -0.79 10.92
CA ASP A 15 0.61 0.32 10.87
C ASP A 15 -0.78 -0.21 10.60
N SER A 16 -1.61 -0.24 11.64
CA SER A 16 -2.94 -0.82 11.47
C SER A 16 -3.79 -0.03 10.51
N GLU A 17 -3.58 1.27 10.38
CA GLU A 17 -4.34 2.05 9.41
C GLU A 17 -3.96 1.64 8.00
N ALA A 18 -2.68 1.43 7.76
CA ALA A 18 -2.23 1.00 6.45
C ALA A 18 -2.77 -0.38 6.14
N GLY A 19 -2.77 -1.26 7.13
CA GLY A 19 -3.29 -2.60 6.95
C GLY A 19 -4.77 -2.59 6.59
N GLU A 20 -5.53 -1.77 7.28
CA GLU A 20 -6.94 -1.66 7.00
C GLU A 20 -7.18 -1.09 5.62
N TYR A 21 -6.43 -0.06 5.27
CA TYR A 21 -6.56 0.57 3.97
C TYR A 21 -6.28 -0.43 2.87
N PHE A 22 -5.21 -1.19 3.00
CA PHE A 22 -4.84 -2.19 2.01
C PHE A 22 -5.91 -3.27 1.90
N ASP A 23 -6.42 -3.70 3.04
CA ASP A 23 -7.40 -4.76 3.07
C ASP A 23 -8.71 -4.38 2.40
N ASN A 24 -9.01 -3.10 2.35
CA ASN A 24 -10.23 -2.62 1.74
C ASN A 24 -10.08 -2.34 0.25
N LEU A 25 -8.89 -2.47 -0.29
CA LEU A 25 -8.68 -2.19 -1.70
C LEU A 25 -9.18 -3.35 -2.55
N PRO A 26 -9.54 -3.08 -3.81
CA PRO A 26 -9.92 -4.17 -4.72
C PRO A 26 -8.77 -5.15 -4.89
N GLU A 27 -9.13 -6.36 -5.21
CA GLU A 27 -8.12 -7.41 -5.31
C GLU A 27 -7.05 -7.09 -6.34
N TYR A 28 -7.45 -6.54 -7.48
CA TYR A 28 -6.48 -6.25 -8.51
C TYR A 28 -5.49 -5.17 -8.06
N VAL A 29 -5.96 -4.25 -7.23
CA VAL A 29 -5.08 -3.22 -6.70
C VAL A 29 -4.12 -3.84 -5.69
N GLN A 30 -4.64 -4.72 -4.84
CA GLN A 30 -3.79 -5.39 -3.87
C GLN A 30 -2.68 -6.17 -4.56
N GLU A 31 -3.00 -6.84 -5.64
CA GLU A 31 -2.01 -7.60 -6.36
C GLU A 31 -0.94 -6.72 -6.98
N SER A 32 -1.37 -5.61 -7.56
CA SER A 32 -0.41 -4.69 -8.16
C SER A 32 0.52 -4.09 -7.11
N ILE A 33 -0.03 -3.76 -5.96
CA ILE A 33 0.76 -3.19 -4.89
C ILE A 33 1.74 -4.24 -4.35
N SER A 34 1.29 -5.48 -4.22
CA SER A 34 2.16 -6.54 -3.74
C SER A 34 3.33 -6.76 -4.68
N ALA A 35 3.11 -6.60 -5.96
CA ALA A 35 4.17 -6.77 -6.93
C ALA A 35 5.26 -5.71 -6.75
N ARG A 36 4.92 -4.60 -6.10
CA ARG A 36 5.88 -3.53 -5.86
C ARG A 36 6.11 -3.34 -4.39
N GLU A 37 6.06 -4.40 -3.65
CA GLU A 37 6.13 -4.31 -2.20
C GLU A 37 7.38 -3.58 -1.72
N GLU A 38 8.46 -3.68 -2.45
CA GLU A 38 9.70 -3.05 -2.04
C GLU A 38 9.63 -1.54 -2.14
N ASN A 39 8.72 -1.03 -2.96
CA ASN A 39 8.57 0.39 -3.13
C ASN A 39 7.53 1.00 -2.21
N ILE A 40 6.79 0.18 -1.51
CA ILE A 40 5.72 0.65 -0.64
C ILE A 40 6.21 0.57 0.79
N ASN A 41 6.82 1.65 1.24
CA ASN A 41 7.40 1.62 2.58
C ASN A 41 6.83 2.69 3.51
N SER A 42 5.68 3.25 3.17
CA SER A 42 4.99 4.18 4.06
C SER A 42 3.53 4.22 3.66
N PHE A 43 2.69 4.69 4.58
CA PHE A 43 1.27 4.78 4.29
C PHE A 43 1.02 5.74 3.13
N ALA A 44 1.78 6.82 3.09
CA ALA A 44 1.63 7.78 2.01
C ALA A 44 1.94 7.14 0.66
N SER A 45 2.98 6.34 0.61
CA SER A 45 3.34 5.63 -0.62
C SER A 45 2.25 4.66 -1.01
N LEU A 46 1.73 3.92 -0.03
CA LEU A 46 0.69 2.95 -0.28
C LEU A 46 -0.55 3.63 -0.86
N ARG A 47 -0.98 4.70 -0.23
CA ARG A 47 -2.18 5.39 -0.67
C ARG A 47 -1.98 6.01 -2.04
N ASP A 48 -0.83 6.63 -2.25
CA ASP A 48 -0.57 7.28 -3.51
C ASP A 48 -0.59 6.28 -4.66
N TYR A 49 0.03 5.13 -4.46
CA TYR A 49 0.08 4.12 -5.49
C TYR A 49 -1.31 3.56 -5.77
N ALA A 50 -2.06 3.30 -4.71
CA ALA A 50 -3.40 2.76 -4.86
C ALA A 50 -4.31 3.74 -5.59
N GLU A 51 -4.22 5.02 -5.25
CA GLU A 51 -5.04 6.02 -5.88
C GLU A 51 -4.72 6.14 -7.36
N ASN A 52 -3.45 6.05 -7.70
CA ASN A 52 -3.05 6.12 -9.10
C ASN A 52 -3.59 4.94 -9.88
N LEU A 53 -3.56 3.77 -9.28
CA LEU A 53 -4.08 2.59 -9.95
C LEU A 53 -5.57 2.71 -10.20
N MET A 54 -6.29 3.15 -9.19
CA MET A 54 -7.73 3.23 -9.32
C MET A 54 -8.14 4.35 -10.24
N ARG A 55 -7.36 5.42 -10.27
CA ARG A 55 -7.67 6.50 -11.15
C ARG A 55 -7.51 6.10 -12.59
N ASP A 56 -6.48 5.31 -12.87
CA ASP A 56 -6.21 4.87 -14.20
C ASP A 56 -7.27 3.97 -14.73
N ASP A 57 -8.01 3.36 -13.85
CA ASP A 57 -9.01 2.43 -14.22
C ASP A 57 -10.25 3.06 -14.76
N GLU A 58 -10.36 4.36 -14.74
CA GLU A 58 -11.50 4.99 -15.19
C GLU A 58 -11.78 4.94 -16.60
#